data_e3e0134818815870cf14d0ee01a26296
#
_entry.id   e3e0134818815870cf14d0ee01a26296
#
_cell.length_a   1.000
_cell.length_b   1.000
_cell.length_c   1.000
_cell.angle_alpha   90.00
_cell.angle_beta   90.00
_cell.angle_gamma   90.00
#
_symmetry.space_group_name_H-M   'P 1'
#
loop_
_entity.id
_entity.type
_entity.pdbx_description
1 polymer ?
#
loop_
_entity_poly.entity_id
_entity_poly.type
_entity_poly.pdbx_seq_one_letter_code
_entity_poly.pdbx_strand_id
1 'polypeptide(L)'
;MEERCRHLSARRVPRRLMRIDVNAFLGAYPYRRVPGTSPDGLLQAMGRAGIDEAWVSHLPSLFWRQPMEGNAWLYATVAREPRLKPVPALHPGLSGWEGALGEAVDRAAPAGRCDPLYYGLDPTGPEMRVLAAACGAAHLPLMMAVRLEDGRQRHPNDLAAELPAAAVRTLIRSDEDLRLLITHADRGFIEEVHFGSTPEEAARLWWDVSWIWGPPEDHLETLLGTIGIDRFVFGTGQPLRIPEASVAKVDLLDLAPAQRAAIDSENTRGGLLR
;
A
#
# COMPACT_ATOMS: atom_id res chain seq x y z
N MET A 1 -38.68 40.07 28.31
CA MET A 1 -37.34 39.49 28.62
C MET A 1 -37.33 38.03 28.25
N GLU A 2 -37.78 37.68 27.02
CA GLU A 2 -37.98 36.28 26.57
C GLU A 2 -37.74 36.15 25.05
N GLU A 3 -36.57 36.53 24.59
CA GLU A 3 -36.24 36.38 23.12
C GLU A 3 -34.76 36.32 22.82
N ARG A 4 -33.95 35.57 23.60
CA ARG A 4 -32.52 35.36 23.31
C ARG A 4 -32.03 33.91 23.52
N CYS A 5 -32.83 32.91 23.20
CA CYS A 5 -32.37 31.52 23.32
C CYS A 5 -32.81 30.67 22.12
N ARG A 6 -32.53 31.11 20.87
CA ARG A 6 -32.70 30.22 19.72
C ARG A 6 -31.65 30.57 18.64
N HIS A 7 -30.42 30.14 18.84
CA HIS A 7 -29.49 29.85 17.73
C HIS A 7 -28.28 29.08 18.29
N LEU A 8 -28.55 27.95 18.95
CA LEU A 8 -27.56 26.90 19.00
C LEU A 8 -27.72 26.12 17.68
N SER A 9 -27.09 26.62 16.64
CA SER A 9 -26.87 25.88 15.39
C SER A 9 -26.23 24.56 15.79
N ALA A 10 -26.94 23.45 15.56
CA ALA A 10 -26.38 22.13 15.66
C ALA A 10 -25.08 22.09 14.86
N ARG A 11 -23.92 22.12 15.54
CA ARG A 11 -22.64 21.86 14.93
C ARG A 11 -22.79 20.49 14.25
N ARG A 12 -22.92 20.47 12.92
CA ARG A 12 -22.81 19.23 12.14
C ARG A 12 -21.48 18.60 12.58
N VAL A 13 -21.57 17.47 13.28
CA VAL A 13 -20.41 16.63 13.52
C VAL A 13 -19.83 16.37 12.14
N PRO A 14 -18.59 16.77 11.86
CA PRO A 14 -18.00 16.55 10.56
C PRO A 14 -18.09 15.06 10.26
N ARG A 15 -18.68 14.71 9.11
CA ARG A 15 -18.77 13.31 8.68
C ARG A 15 -17.34 12.79 8.64
N ARG A 16 -17.03 11.84 9.50
CA ARG A 16 -15.69 11.24 9.54
C ARG A 16 -15.35 10.77 8.13
N LEU A 17 -14.22 11.23 7.60
CA LEU A 17 -13.71 10.81 6.30
C LEU A 17 -13.37 9.32 6.38
N MET A 18 -13.72 8.58 5.34
CA MET A 18 -13.32 7.19 5.21
C MET A 18 -11.82 7.10 5.02
N ARG A 19 -11.16 6.17 5.72
CA ARG A 19 -9.72 5.92 5.59
C ARG A 19 -9.49 4.49 5.14
N ILE A 20 -8.73 4.33 4.05
CA ILE A 20 -8.33 3.05 3.47
C ILE A 20 -6.83 2.88 3.70
N ASP A 21 -6.46 1.86 4.45
CA ASP A 21 -5.05 1.43 4.58
C ASP A 21 -4.71 0.49 3.43
N VAL A 22 -3.94 0.96 2.45
CA VAL A 22 -3.58 0.16 1.27
C VAL A 22 -2.45 -0.83 1.52
N ASN A 23 -1.83 -0.84 2.72
CA ASN A 23 -0.64 -1.65 3.00
C ASN A 23 -0.66 -2.21 4.42
N ALA A 24 -1.37 -3.31 4.60
CA ALA A 24 -1.39 -4.07 5.83
C ALA A 24 -1.09 -5.55 5.57
N PHE A 25 -0.73 -6.28 6.63
CA PHE A 25 -0.41 -7.69 6.53
C PHE A 25 -1.13 -8.51 7.60
N LEU A 26 -1.39 -9.77 7.25
CA LEU A 26 -1.85 -10.83 8.15
C LEU A 26 -0.85 -11.98 8.18
N GLY A 27 -0.80 -12.70 9.28
CA GLY A 27 0.10 -13.83 9.48
C GLY A 27 1.39 -13.46 10.21
N ALA A 28 2.05 -14.47 10.75
CA ALA A 28 3.23 -14.29 11.60
C ALA A 28 4.45 -13.81 10.79
N TYR A 29 5.18 -12.85 11.34
CA TYR A 29 6.50 -12.49 10.82
C TYR A 29 7.52 -13.55 11.28
N PRO A 30 8.34 -14.12 10.37
CA PRO A 30 9.12 -15.30 10.71
C PRO A 30 10.30 -15.03 11.67
N TYR A 31 10.79 -13.80 11.74
CA TYR A 31 12.05 -13.49 12.43
C TYR A 31 11.89 -12.96 13.85
N ARG A 32 10.71 -12.50 14.22
CA ARG A 32 10.39 -12.04 15.57
C ARG A 32 8.91 -12.07 15.85
N ARG A 33 8.53 -12.14 17.11
CA ARG A 33 7.14 -12.01 17.49
C ARG A 33 6.68 -10.56 17.26
N VAL A 34 5.64 -10.42 16.44
CA VAL A 34 4.97 -9.14 16.16
C VAL A 34 3.51 -9.27 16.63
N PRO A 35 2.99 -8.34 17.44
CA PRO A 35 1.59 -8.36 17.84
C PRO A 35 0.66 -7.93 16.69
N GLY A 36 -0.62 -8.32 16.76
CA GLY A 36 -1.62 -7.84 15.79
C GLY A 36 -1.59 -8.53 14.41
N THR A 37 -0.96 -9.70 14.31
CA THR A 37 -0.84 -10.47 13.05
C THR A 37 -2.08 -11.29 12.69
N SER A 38 -3.05 -11.40 13.60
CA SER A 38 -4.33 -12.08 13.36
C SER A 38 -5.38 -11.09 12.82
N PRO A 39 -6.45 -11.59 12.18
CA PRO A 39 -7.56 -10.72 11.74
C PRO A 39 -8.13 -9.87 12.87
N ASP A 40 -8.40 -10.46 14.03
CA ASP A 40 -8.92 -9.73 15.19
C ASP A 40 -7.95 -8.66 15.68
N GLY A 41 -6.65 -8.97 15.70
CA GLY A 41 -5.60 -8.02 16.07
C GLY A 41 -5.50 -6.85 15.10
N LEU A 42 -5.62 -7.11 13.80
CA LEU A 42 -5.68 -6.08 12.76
C LEU A 42 -6.92 -5.21 12.92
N LEU A 43 -8.10 -5.82 13.09
CA LEU A 43 -9.35 -5.10 13.26
C LEU A 43 -9.36 -4.20 14.51
N GLN A 44 -8.78 -4.67 15.61
CA GLN A 44 -8.60 -3.86 16.81
C GLN A 44 -7.70 -2.64 16.56
N ALA A 45 -6.59 -2.83 15.84
CA ALA A 45 -5.68 -1.74 15.48
C ALA A 45 -6.34 -0.74 14.51
N MET A 46 -7.05 -1.23 13.50
CA MET A 46 -7.87 -0.39 12.62
C MET A 46 -8.88 0.45 13.41
N GLY A 47 -9.57 -0.16 14.40
CA GLY A 47 -10.52 0.54 15.26
C GLY A 47 -9.85 1.67 16.05
N ARG A 48 -8.67 1.43 16.66
CA ARG A 48 -7.91 2.45 17.39
C ARG A 48 -7.43 3.58 16.48
N ALA A 49 -6.93 3.23 15.29
CA ALA A 49 -6.36 4.17 14.34
C ALA A 49 -7.42 4.87 13.45
N GLY A 50 -8.68 4.50 13.57
CA GLY A 50 -9.74 5.06 12.76
C GLY A 50 -9.64 4.67 11.29
N ILE A 51 -9.25 3.44 10.98
CA ILE A 51 -9.16 2.88 9.63
C ILE A 51 -10.45 2.10 9.34
N ASP A 52 -11.08 2.35 8.20
CA ASP A 52 -12.37 1.77 7.83
C ASP A 52 -12.21 0.53 6.95
N GLU A 53 -11.19 0.51 6.08
CA GLU A 53 -10.87 -0.59 5.18
C GLU A 53 -9.36 -0.82 5.17
N ALA A 54 -8.91 -2.06 5.06
CA ALA A 54 -7.49 -2.39 4.89
C ALA A 54 -7.28 -3.39 3.74
N TRP A 55 -6.29 -3.12 2.91
CA TRP A 55 -5.78 -4.05 1.89
C TRP A 55 -4.71 -4.91 2.53
N VAL A 56 -4.92 -6.21 2.52
CA VAL A 56 -4.12 -7.14 3.33
C VAL A 56 -3.42 -8.17 2.47
N SER A 57 -2.12 -8.34 2.72
CA SER A 57 -1.30 -9.41 2.13
C SER A 57 -0.94 -10.45 3.20
N HIS A 58 -0.66 -11.68 2.80
CA HIS A 58 -0.19 -12.72 3.70
C HIS A 58 1.32 -12.55 3.95
N LEU A 59 1.71 -12.06 5.13
CA LEU A 59 3.09 -11.74 5.47
C LEU A 59 4.05 -12.93 5.34
N PRO A 60 3.72 -14.16 5.83
CA PRO A 60 4.60 -15.30 5.68
C PRO A 60 4.93 -15.66 4.23
N SER A 61 4.01 -15.43 3.28
CA SER A 61 4.22 -15.75 1.86
C SER A 61 5.42 -15.05 1.24
N LEU A 62 5.79 -13.87 1.74
CA LEU A 62 6.98 -13.15 1.27
C LEU A 62 8.28 -13.95 1.46
N PHE A 63 8.28 -14.89 2.40
CA PHE A 63 9.44 -15.72 2.77
C PHE A 63 9.30 -17.17 2.30
N TRP A 64 8.22 -17.49 1.59
CA TRP A 64 8.00 -18.84 1.10
C TRP A 64 8.55 -19.02 -0.31
N ARG A 65 8.99 -20.24 -0.60
CA ARG A 65 9.42 -20.65 -1.94
C ARG A 65 8.26 -20.62 -2.95
N GLN A 66 7.05 -20.84 -2.48
CA GLN A 66 5.79 -20.83 -3.22
C GLN A 66 4.84 -19.77 -2.59
N PRO A 67 5.07 -18.48 -2.82
CA PRO A 67 4.30 -17.45 -2.12
C PRO A 67 2.81 -17.48 -2.42
N MET A 68 2.41 -17.94 -3.62
CA MET A 68 1.01 -18.05 -4.03
C MET A 68 0.21 -19.09 -3.25
N GLU A 69 0.84 -20.07 -2.60
CA GLU A 69 0.14 -21.02 -1.71
C GLU A 69 -0.55 -20.32 -0.53
N GLY A 70 -0.05 -19.17 -0.11
CA GLY A 70 -0.67 -18.35 0.93
C GLY A 70 -1.95 -17.64 0.50
N ASN A 71 -2.24 -17.54 -0.80
CA ASN A 71 -3.43 -16.85 -1.31
C ASN A 71 -4.72 -17.55 -0.87
N ALA A 72 -4.76 -18.88 -0.87
CA ALA A 72 -5.93 -19.64 -0.41
C ALA A 72 -6.26 -19.34 1.07
N TRP A 73 -5.23 -19.31 1.92
CA TRP A 73 -5.39 -18.92 3.32
C TRP A 73 -5.87 -17.48 3.46
N LEU A 74 -5.27 -16.57 2.71
CA LEU A 74 -5.64 -15.14 2.73
C LEU A 74 -7.11 -14.95 2.37
N TYR A 75 -7.56 -15.53 1.25
CA TYR A 75 -8.95 -15.44 0.79
C TYR A 75 -9.94 -16.03 1.82
N ALA A 76 -9.63 -17.20 2.36
CA ALA A 76 -10.47 -17.82 3.39
C ALA A 76 -10.56 -16.96 4.66
N THR A 77 -9.44 -16.33 5.04
CA THR A 77 -9.33 -15.50 6.24
C THR A 77 -10.17 -14.24 6.14
N VAL A 78 -10.13 -13.54 4.99
CA VAL A 78 -10.84 -12.26 4.80
C VAL A 78 -12.29 -12.42 4.36
N ALA A 79 -12.72 -13.62 3.95
CA ALA A 79 -14.04 -13.86 3.37
C ALA A 79 -15.22 -13.40 4.26
N ARG A 80 -15.04 -13.35 5.58
CA ARG A 80 -16.07 -12.98 6.55
C ARG A 80 -15.98 -11.55 7.05
N GLU A 81 -14.96 -10.82 6.62
CA GLU A 81 -14.73 -9.44 7.08
C GLU A 81 -14.61 -8.50 5.87
N PRO A 82 -15.70 -7.83 5.46
CA PRO A 82 -15.73 -7.03 4.24
C PRO A 82 -14.82 -5.80 4.27
N ARG A 83 -14.34 -5.40 5.46
CA ARG A 83 -13.37 -4.31 5.60
C ARG A 83 -11.95 -4.73 5.23
N LEU A 84 -11.66 -6.03 5.15
CA LEU A 84 -10.37 -6.57 4.75
C LEU A 84 -10.43 -6.99 3.28
N LYS A 85 -9.61 -6.37 2.44
CA LYS A 85 -9.52 -6.66 1.01
C LYS A 85 -8.25 -7.44 0.73
N PRO A 86 -8.32 -8.62 0.11
CA PRO A 86 -7.13 -9.43 -0.14
C PRO A 86 -6.26 -8.83 -1.24
N VAL A 87 -4.96 -8.77 -1.00
CA VAL A 87 -3.93 -8.49 -2.00
C VAL A 87 -3.07 -9.74 -2.14
N PRO A 88 -3.39 -10.64 -3.09
CA PRO A 88 -2.72 -11.92 -3.24
C PRO A 88 -1.30 -11.76 -3.77
N ALA A 89 -0.45 -12.71 -3.42
CA ALA A 89 0.89 -12.84 -3.96
C ALA A 89 0.84 -13.33 -5.41
N LEU A 90 1.66 -12.71 -6.27
CA LEU A 90 1.89 -13.09 -7.66
C LEU A 90 3.38 -13.32 -7.87
N HIS A 91 3.75 -14.48 -8.46
CA HIS A 91 5.14 -14.84 -8.70
C HIS A 91 5.33 -15.32 -10.15
N PRO A 92 5.70 -14.43 -11.09
CA PRO A 92 5.73 -14.73 -12.52
C PRO A 92 6.77 -15.79 -12.93
N GLY A 93 7.73 -16.11 -12.08
CA GLY A 93 8.70 -17.19 -12.30
C GLY A 93 8.23 -18.59 -11.93
N LEU A 94 7.00 -18.71 -11.39
CA LEU A 94 6.43 -20.01 -10.99
C LEU A 94 5.21 -20.37 -11.84
N SER A 95 5.02 -21.67 -12.09
CA SER A 95 3.82 -22.14 -12.79
C SER A 95 2.54 -21.79 -12.02
N GLY A 96 1.47 -21.47 -12.75
CA GLY A 96 0.16 -21.16 -12.18
C GLY A 96 -0.03 -19.71 -11.73
N TRP A 97 0.93 -18.82 -11.96
CA TRP A 97 0.79 -17.42 -11.61
C TRP A 97 -0.31 -16.71 -12.40
N GLU A 98 -0.53 -17.11 -13.66
CA GLU A 98 -1.64 -16.57 -14.48
C GLU A 98 -3.00 -16.95 -13.87
N GLY A 99 -3.11 -18.18 -13.35
CA GLY A 99 -4.29 -18.63 -12.61
C GLY A 99 -4.50 -17.85 -11.32
N ALA A 100 -3.41 -17.53 -10.59
CA ALA A 100 -3.49 -16.68 -9.39
C ALA A 100 -3.90 -15.24 -9.73
N LEU A 101 -3.45 -14.70 -10.86
CA LEU A 101 -3.88 -13.39 -11.37
C LEU A 101 -5.37 -13.43 -11.74
N GLY A 102 -5.82 -14.46 -12.48
CA GLY A 102 -7.23 -14.64 -12.82
C GLY A 102 -8.11 -14.74 -11.58
N GLU A 103 -7.71 -15.52 -10.57
CA GLU A 103 -8.43 -15.61 -9.30
C GLU A 103 -8.47 -14.26 -8.56
N ALA A 104 -7.41 -13.45 -8.61
CA ALA A 104 -7.40 -12.11 -8.03
C ALA A 104 -8.46 -11.21 -8.68
N VAL A 105 -8.54 -11.24 -10.01
CA VAL A 105 -9.56 -10.48 -10.77
C VAL A 105 -10.97 -10.95 -10.46
N ASP A 106 -11.21 -12.26 -10.50
CA ASP A 106 -12.53 -12.87 -10.23
C ASP A 106 -13.04 -12.54 -8.81
N ARG A 107 -12.12 -12.41 -7.86
CA ARG A 107 -12.41 -12.03 -6.46
C ARG A 107 -12.45 -10.52 -6.22
N ALA A 108 -12.30 -9.72 -7.27
CA ALA A 108 -12.22 -8.26 -7.17
C ALA A 108 -11.16 -7.79 -6.15
N ALA A 109 -9.99 -8.43 -6.15
CA ALA A 109 -8.85 -7.98 -5.37
C ALA A 109 -8.45 -6.56 -5.81
N PRO A 110 -8.15 -5.64 -4.89
CA PRO A 110 -7.82 -4.27 -5.25
C PRO A 110 -6.43 -4.12 -5.88
N ALA A 111 -5.55 -5.09 -5.67
CA ALA A 111 -4.22 -5.16 -6.27
C ALA A 111 -3.69 -6.59 -6.22
N GLY A 112 -2.70 -6.92 -7.06
CA GLY A 112 -1.83 -8.07 -6.89
C GLY A 112 -0.49 -7.63 -6.30
N ARG A 113 0.20 -8.48 -5.53
CA ARG A 113 1.49 -8.15 -4.91
C ARG A 113 2.61 -9.02 -5.45
N CYS A 114 3.71 -8.40 -5.88
CA CYS A 114 4.95 -9.09 -6.19
C CYS A 114 6.13 -8.33 -5.56
N ASP A 115 6.88 -8.99 -4.68
CA ASP A 115 8.10 -8.44 -4.10
C ASP A 115 9.30 -9.18 -4.70
N PRO A 116 9.82 -8.77 -5.86
CA PRO A 116 10.70 -9.58 -6.70
C PRO A 116 11.99 -10.01 -6.00
N LEU A 117 12.55 -9.15 -5.15
CA LEU A 117 13.81 -9.46 -4.47
C LEU A 117 13.65 -10.46 -3.32
N TYR A 118 12.44 -10.58 -2.76
CA TYR A 118 12.10 -11.67 -1.83
C TYR A 118 11.88 -13.00 -2.57
N TYR A 119 11.48 -12.92 -3.84
CA TYR A 119 11.19 -14.10 -4.67
C TYR A 119 12.40 -14.54 -5.51
N GLY A 120 13.55 -13.84 -5.40
CA GLY A 120 14.74 -14.16 -6.18
C GLY A 120 14.60 -13.85 -7.67
N LEU A 121 13.70 -12.93 -8.03
CA LEU A 121 13.50 -12.46 -9.40
C LEU A 121 14.38 -11.24 -9.69
N ASP A 122 14.83 -11.11 -10.94
CA ASP A 122 15.35 -9.85 -11.43
C ASP A 122 14.19 -8.84 -11.58
N PRO A 123 14.18 -7.73 -10.82
CA PRO A 123 13.09 -6.76 -10.89
C PRO A 123 12.98 -6.03 -12.23
N THR A 124 14.00 -6.15 -13.10
CA THR A 124 14.00 -5.63 -14.47
C THR A 124 13.87 -6.74 -15.52
N GLY A 125 13.78 -8.00 -15.07
CA GLY A 125 13.78 -9.20 -15.88
C GLY A 125 12.52 -9.40 -16.74
N PRO A 126 12.57 -10.37 -17.65
CA PRO A 126 11.45 -10.67 -18.54
C PRO A 126 10.19 -11.11 -17.77
N GLU A 127 10.34 -11.86 -16.69
CA GLU A 127 9.22 -12.33 -15.85
C GLU A 127 8.43 -11.15 -15.30
N MET A 128 9.11 -10.11 -14.80
CA MET A 128 8.46 -8.92 -14.27
C MET A 128 7.74 -8.12 -15.35
N ARG A 129 8.30 -8.07 -16.57
CA ARG A 129 7.62 -7.41 -17.69
C ARG A 129 6.36 -8.17 -18.15
N VAL A 130 6.40 -9.50 -18.15
CA VAL A 130 5.22 -10.31 -18.46
C VAL A 130 4.13 -10.11 -17.40
N LEU A 131 4.50 -10.07 -16.10
CA LEU A 131 3.56 -9.75 -15.04
C LEU A 131 2.98 -8.34 -15.18
N ALA A 132 3.83 -7.35 -15.50
CA ALA A 132 3.40 -5.97 -15.72
C ALA A 132 2.33 -5.87 -16.82
N ALA A 133 2.58 -6.47 -17.98
CA ALA A 133 1.64 -6.50 -19.09
C ALA A 133 0.34 -7.23 -18.75
N ALA A 134 0.41 -8.34 -18.00
CA ALA A 134 -0.78 -9.06 -17.58
C ALA A 134 -1.61 -8.27 -16.56
N CYS A 135 -0.96 -7.57 -15.63
CA CYS A 135 -1.62 -6.68 -14.67
C CYS A 135 -2.26 -5.46 -15.38
N GLY A 136 -1.55 -4.85 -16.36
CA GLY A 136 -2.10 -3.78 -17.19
C GLY A 136 -3.35 -4.22 -17.94
N ALA A 137 -3.28 -5.33 -18.67
CA ALA A 137 -4.41 -5.89 -19.41
C ALA A 137 -5.62 -6.27 -18.52
N ALA A 138 -5.35 -6.70 -17.28
CA ALA A 138 -6.37 -7.02 -16.29
C ALA A 138 -6.88 -5.79 -15.52
N HIS A 139 -6.32 -4.60 -15.75
CA HIS A 139 -6.56 -3.39 -14.99
C HIS A 139 -6.38 -3.58 -13.46
N LEU A 140 -5.52 -4.54 -13.07
CA LEU A 140 -5.19 -4.83 -11.68
C LEU A 140 -3.91 -4.09 -11.28
N PRO A 141 -3.95 -3.14 -10.34
CA PRO A 141 -2.74 -2.50 -9.84
C PRO A 141 -1.72 -3.52 -9.31
N LEU A 142 -0.45 -3.33 -9.65
CA LEU A 142 0.63 -4.13 -9.10
C LEU A 142 1.28 -3.42 -7.91
N MET A 143 1.28 -4.08 -6.76
CA MET A 143 1.91 -3.58 -5.54
C MET A 143 3.30 -4.18 -5.37
N MET A 144 4.27 -3.35 -5.01
CA MET A 144 5.64 -3.76 -4.65
C MET A 144 6.14 -2.97 -3.45
N ALA A 145 6.92 -3.62 -2.58
CA ALA A 145 7.60 -2.93 -1.49
C ALA A 145 9.06 -2.61 -1.85
N VAL A 146 9.52 -1.41 -1.49
CA VAL A 146 10.94 -1.08 -1.57
C VAL A 146 11.73 -1.91 -0.56
N ARG A 147 11.20 -2.03 0.64
CA ARG A 147 11.74 -2.80 1.79
C ARG A 147 10.62 -3.18 2.74
N LEU A 148 10.82 -4.14 3.60
CA LEU A 148 9.86 -4.45 4.68
C LEU A 148 10.28 -3.82 6.00
N GLU A 149 11.56 -3.87 6.34
CA GLU A 149 12.12 -3.33 7.57
C GLU A 149 13.36 -2.45 7.29
N ASP A 150 13.64 -1.54 8.21
CA ASP A 150 14.86 -0.74 8.21
C ASP A 150 16.08 -1.65 8.35
N GLY A 151 17.12 -1.45 7.52
CA GLY A 151 18.34 -2.25 7.54
C GLY A 151 19.03 -2.33 8.91
N ARG A 152 18.80 -1.34 9.79
CA ARG A 152 19.32 -1.33 11.17
C ARG A 152 18.56 -2.25 12.12
N GLN A 153 17.31 -2.57 11.81
CA GLN A 153 16.42 -3.40 12.64
C GLN A 153 16.16 -4.78 12.00
N ARG A 154 16.57 -4.93 10.77
CA ARG A 154 16.35 -6.11 9.96
C ARG A 154 17.06 -7.33 10.52
N HIS A 155 16.36 -8.45 10.54
CA HIS A 155 16.97 -9.71 11.01
C HIS A 155 18.08 -10.16 10.03
N PRO A 156 19.23 -10.67 10.51
CA PRO A 156 20.33 -11.11 9.63
C PRO A 156 19.97 -12.16 8.59
N ASN A 157 18.93 -12.95 8.82
CA ASN A 157 18.44 -13.95 7.87
C ASN A 157 17.44 -13.40 6.84
N ASP A 158 17.02 -12.15 6.97
CA ASP A 158 16.26 -11.46 5.93
C ASP A 158 17.26 -10.83 4.95
N LEU A 159 17.59 -11.58 3.89
CA LEU A 159 18.67 -11.27 2.95
C LEU A 159 18.19 -10.51 1.70
N ALA A 160 16.89 -10.29 1.53
CA ALA A 160 16.39 -9.62 0.34
C ALA A 160 16.96 -8.20 0.22
N ALA A 161 17.46 -7.80 -0.92
CA ALA A 161 17.90 -6.42 -1.15
C ALA A 161 16.72 -5.44 -1.18
N GLU A 162 16.97 -4.15 -1.15
CA GLU A 162 15.97 -3.12 -1.39
C GLU A 162 15.70 -3.00 -2.90
N LEU A 163 14.45 -2.72 -3.26
CA LEU A 163 14.05 -2.51 -4.66
C LEU A 163 14.77 -1.27 -5.22
N PRO A 164 15.51 -1.36 -6.34
CA PRO A 164 16.15 -0.19 -6.92
C PRO A 164 15.12 0.73 -7.60
N ALA A 165 15.29 2.05 -7.49
CA ALA A 165 14.45 3.03 -8.18
C ALA A 165 14.44 2.84 -9.71
N ALA A 166 15.59 2.45 -10.28
CA ALA A 166 15.70 2.12 -11.71
C ALA A 166 14.80 0.97 -12.14
N ALA A 167 14.54 -0.01 -11.27
CA ALA A 167 13.64 -1.12 -11.55
C ALA A 167 12.18 -0.66 -11.68
N VAL A 168 11.72 0.23 -10.80
CA VAL A 168 10.39 0.82 -10.89
C VAL A 168 10.22 1.59 -12.20
N ARG A 169 11.20 2.43 -12.57
CA ARG A 169 11.18 3.15 -13.85
C ARG A 169 11.17 2.22 -15.07
N THR A 170 11.95 1.14 -15.02
CA THR A 170 11.98 0.14 -16.10
C THR A 170 10.63 -0.55 -16.24
N LEU A 171 10.01 -0.89 -15.13
CA LEU A 171 8.75 -1.63 -15.13
C LEU A 171 7.58 -0.75 -15.60
N ILE A 172 7.46 0.50 -15.12
CA ILE A 172 6.39 1.40 -15.54
C ILE A 172 6.46 1.77 -17.04
N ARG A 173 7.66 1.73 -17.63
CA ARG A 173 7.89 1.91 -19.08
C ARG A 173 7.52 0.71 -19.91
N SER A 174 7.50 -0.48 -19.33
CA SER A 174 7.27 -1.71 -20.07
C SER A 174 5.83 -1.90 -20.53
N ASP A 175 4.88 -1.20 -19.91
CA ASP A 175 3.46 -1.30 -20.24
C ASP A 175 2.73 0.01 -19.91
N GLU A 176 1.93 0.53 -20.86
CA GLU A 176 1.27 1.83 -20.70
C GLU A 176 -0.03 1.78 -19.86
N ASP A 177 -0.59 0.61 -19.65
CA ASP A 177 -1.78 0.39 -18.82
C ASP A 177 -1.43 -0.03 -17.39
N LEU A 178 -0.15 -0.35 -17.14
CA LEU A 178 0.31 -0.74 -15.81
C LEU A 178 0.16 0.41 -14.81
N ARG A 179 -0.43 0.10 -13.66
CA ARG A 179 -0.49 0.97 -12.47
C ARG A 179 0.33 0.36 -11.35
N LEU A 180 1.24 1.13 -10.77
CA LEU A 180 2.11 0.68 -9.69
C LEU A 180 1.76 1.37 -8.38
N LEU A 181 1.56 0.58 -7.33
CA LEU A 181 1.53 1.05 -5.95
C LEU A 181 2.84 0.60 -5.28
N ILE A 182 3.71 1.56 -5.01
CA ILE A 182 5.00 1.31 -4.35
C ILE A 182 4.87 1.63 -2.88
N THR A 183 5.15 0.64 -2.04
CA THR A 183 5.03 0.74 -0.59
C THR A 183 6.40 0.80 0.07
N HIS A 184 6.43 1.37 1.29
CA HIS A 184 7.67 1.49 2.09
C HIS A 184 8.81 2.24 1.39
N ALA A 185 8.47 3.21 0.54
CA ALA A 185 9.43 4.10 -0.10
C ALA A 185 9.73 5.31 0.79
N ASP A 186 11.00 5.70 0.89
CA ASP A 186 11.39 6.96 1.50
C ASP A 186 11.42 8.11 0.48
N ARG A 187 11.63 9.34 0.96
CA ARG A 187 11.65 10.54 0.12
C ARG A 187 12.64 10.43 -1.04
N GLY A 188 13.88 10.04 -0.76
CA GLY A 188 14.91 9.99 -1.80
C GLY A 188 14.57 9.01 -2.92
N PHE A 189 14.02 7.84 -2.57
CA PHE A 189 13.54 6.86 -3.54
C PHE A 189 12.39 7.40 -4.39
N ILE A 190 11.40 8.04 -3.75
CA ILE A 190 10.24 8.61 -4.44
C ILE A 190 10.67 9.69 -5.42
N GLU A 191 11.52 10.64 -4.99
CA GLU A 191 12.05 11.72 -5.82
C GLU A 191 12.85 11.14 -7.01
N GLU A 192 13.72 10.14 -6.79
CA GLU A 192 14.52 9.51 -7.85
C GLU A 192 13.63 8.85 -8.91
N VAL A 193 12.57 8.15 -8.50
CA VAL A 193 11.64 7.53 -9.45
C VAL A 193 10.81 8.58 -10.16
N HIS A 194 10.18 9.49 -9.43
CA HIS A 194 9.23 10.46 -9.97
C HIS A 194 9.89 11.40 -10.98
N PHE A 195 11.00 12.03 -10.59
CA PHE A 195 11.71 12.97 -11.48
C PHE A 195 12.53 12.28 -12.57
N GLY A 196 12.77 10.99 -12.44
CA GLY A 196 13.37 10.16 -13.48
C GLY A 196 12.37 9.52 -14.46
N SER A 197 11.07 9.81 -14.29
CA SER A 197 9.96 9.33 -15.12
C SER A 197 9.37 10.46 -15.96
N THR A 198 8.68 10.14 -17.07
CA THR A 198 7.89 11.13 -17.80
C THR A 198 6.61 11.47 -16.99
N PRO A 199 5.92 12.59 -17.31
CA PRO A 199 4.64 12.90 -16.66
C PRO A 199 3.60 11.77 -16.80
N GLU A 200 3.54 11.10 -17.94
CA GLU A 200 2.62 10.00 -18.22
C GLU A 200 2.97 8.75 -17.41
N GLU A 201 4.27 8.44 -17.25
CA GLU A 201 4.76 7.36 -16.38
C GLU A 201 4.43 7.68 -14.92
N ALA A 202 4.77 8.90 -14.46
CA ALA A 202 4.53 9.34 -13.08
C ALA A 202 3.03 9.37 -12.73
N ALA A 203 2.15 9.63 -13.70
CA ALA A 203 0.70 9.60 -13.51
C ALA A 203 0.15 8.20 -13.16
N ARG A 204 0.93 7.14 -13.40
CA ARG A 204 0.58 5.75 -13.12
C ARG A 204 1.30 5.16 -11.91
N LEU A 205 1.97 6.02 -11.10
CA LEU A 205 2.67 5.66 -9.87
C LEU A 205 1.93 6.22 -8.66
N TRP A 206 1.74 5.39 -7.63
CA TRP A 206 1.23 5.79 -6.32
C TRP A 206 2.18 5.35 -5.23
N TRP A 207 2.20 6.14 -4.15
CA TRP A 207 3.11 5.99 -3.02
C TRP A 207 2.31 5.87 -1.74
N ASP A 208 2.56 4.84 -0.92
CA ASP A 208 1.99 4.83 0.41
C ASP A 208 2.80 5.73 1.37
N VAL A 209 2.13 6.30 2.36
CA VAL A 209 2.79 7.21 3.31
C VAL A 209 3.53 6.49 4.44
N SER A 210 3.52 5.15 4.50
CA SER A 210 3.98 4.40 5.67
C SER A 210 5.44 4.64 6.04
N TRP A 211 6.31 4.82 5.04
CA TRP A 211 7.76 4.96 5.25
C TRP A 211 8.28 6.40 5.11
N ILE A 212 7.47 7.32 4.64
CA ILE A 212 7.86 8.72 4.52
C ILE A 212 7.88 9.36 5.91
N TRP A 213 8.94 10.10 6.25
CA TRP A 213 9.01 10.85 7.49
C TRP A 213 8.04 12.03 7.45
N GLY A 214 7.29 12.21 8.53
CA GLY A 214 6.41 13.36 8.75
C GLY A 214 6.96 14.24 9.86
N PRO A 215 6.16 15.21 10.35
CA PRO A 215 6.62 16.14 11.40
C PRO A 215 7.29 15.43 12.58
N PRO A 216 8.42 15.97 13.09
CA PRO A 216 8.97 17.31 12.79
C PRO A 216 9.78 17.43 11.49
N GLU A 217 10.06 16.32 10.78
CA GLU A 217 10.68 16.36 9.45
C GLU A 217 9.65 16.77 8.39
N ASP A 218 10.12 17.45 7.35
CA ASP A 218 9.29 18.02 6.27
C ASP A 218 9.14 17.08 5.04
N HIS A 219 9.58 15.84 5.12
CA HIS A 219 9.67 14.96 3.96
C HIS A 219 8.30 14.76 3.28
N LEU A 220 7.27 14.43 4.05
CA LEU A 220 5.94 14.22 3.50
C LEU A 220 5.36 15.53 2.94
N GLU A 221 5.47 16.64 3.68
CA GLU A 221 4.99 17.95 3.24
C GLU A 221 5.66 18.39 1.93
N THR A 222 6.98 18.24 1.85
CA THR A 222 7.76 18.55 0.64
C THR A 222 7.30 17.71 -0.56
N LEU A 223 7.13 16.39 -0.38
CA LEU A 223 6.68 15.51 -1.44
C LEU A 223 5.26 15.85 -1.92
N LEU A 224 4.34 16.16 -1.00
CA LEU A 224 2.99 16.61 -1.37
C LEU A 224 3.00 17.90 -2.17
N GLY A 225 3.93 18.81 -1.86
CA GLY A 225 4.10 20.09 -2.57
C GLY A 225 4.79 19.96 -3.92
N THR A 226 5.74 19.04 -4.09
CA THR A 226 6.57 18.93 -5.31
C THR A 226 6.04 17.91 -6.32
N ILE A 227 5.43 16.84 -5.86
CA ILE A 227 4.90 15.74 -6.70
C ILE A 227 3.39 15.90 -6.92
N GLY A 228 2.68 16.43 -5.93
CA GLY A 228 1.23 16.53 -5.93
C GLY A 228 0.57 15.48 -5.05
N ILE A 229 -0.46 15.93 -4.35
CA ILE A 229 -1.16 15.12 -3.34
C ILE A 229 -1.88 13.89 -3.90
N ASP A 230 -2.27 13.94 -5.17
CA ASP A 230 -3.01 12.91 -5.90
C ASP A 230 -2.21 11.62 -6.17
N ARG A 231 -0.90 11.64 -5.88
CA ARG A 231 -0.01 10.47 -6.01
C ARG A 231 0.20 9.72 -4.68
N PHE A 232 -0.33 10.23 -3.56
CA PHE A 232 -0.13 9.63 -2.25
C PHE A 232 -1.41 8.98 -1.73
N VAL A 233 -1.27 7.80 -1.15
CA VAL A 233 -2.34 7.01 -0.54
C VAL A 233 -1.98 6.65 0.90
N PHE A 234 -2.99 6.50 1.75
CA PHE A 234 -2.76 6.13 3.14
C PHE A 234 -2.37 4.65 3.25
N GLY A 235 -1.25 4.38 3.89
CA GLY A 235 -0.76 3.05 4.19
C GLY A 235 -0.03 3.02 5.52
N THR A 236 -0.05 1.89 6.22
CA THR A 236 0.55 1.78 7.54
C THR A 236 1.77 0.86 7.61
N GLY A 237 1.81 -0.20 6.82
CA GLY A 237 2.79 -1.28 6.95
C GLY A 237 2.55 -2.17 8.17
N GLN A 238 1.35 -2.11 8.77
CA GLN A 238 0.98 -2.93 9.93
C GLN A 238 1.06 -4.43 9.56
N PRO A 239 1.49 -5.32 10.45
CA PRO A 239 1.85 -5.12 11.87
C PRO A 239 3.33 -4.80 12.09
N LEU A 240 4.15 -4.71 11.05
CA LEU A 240 5.57 -4.38 11.18
C LEU A 240 5.78 -2.94 11.69
N ARG A 241 4.78 -2.09 11.51
CA ARG A 241 4.67 -0.72 12.01
C ARG A 241 3.37 -0.50 12.75
N ILE A 242 3.35 0.46 13.67
CA ILE A 242 2.12 0.85 14.37
C ILE A 242 1.30 1.80 13.48
N PRO A 243 0.02 1.54 13.26
CA PRO A 243 -0.80 2.36 12.36
C PRO A 243 -0.97 3.80 12.85
N GLU A 244 -0.95 4.02 14.16
CA GLU A 244 -1.02 5.35 14.77
C GLU A 244 0.10 6.29 14.32
N ALA A 245 1.28 5.75 13.92
CA ALA A 245 2.37 6.57 13.39
C ALA A 245 2.02 7.16 12.02
N SER A 246 1.39 6.39 11.12
CA SER A 246 0.93 6.90 9.83
C SER A 246 -0.23 7.88 9.99
N VAL A 247 -1.14 7.62 10.94
CA VAL A 247 -2.22 8.54 11.28
C VAL A 247 -1.66 9.88 11.76
N ALA A 248 -0.76 9.86 12.75
CA ALA A 248 -0.18 11.06 13.32
C ALA A 248 0.57 11.91 12.26
N LYS A 249 1.31 11.27 11.36
CA LYS A 249 1.99 11.94 10.25
C LYS A 249 1.06 12.82 9.43
N VAL A 250 -0.08 12.25 9.01
CA VAL A 250 -1.03 12.95 8.15
C VAL A 250 -1.88 13.95 8.97
N ASP A 251 -2.18 13.62 10.25
CA ASP A 251 -2.97 14.48 11.14
C ASP A 251 -2.23 15.76 11.55
N LEU A 252 -0.90 15.73 11.60
CA LEU A 252 -0.05 16.86 11.98
C LEU A 252 0.23 17.82 10.81
N LEU A 253 -0.09 17.44 9.57
CA LEU A 253 0.02 18.34 8.42
C LEU A 253 -1.19 19.28 8.36
N ASP A 254 -0.94 20.53 7.97
CA ASP A 254 -2.00 21.52 7.75
C ASP A 254 -2.65 21.31 6.38
N LEU A 255 -3.42 20.23 6.26
CA LEU A 255 -4.10 19.85 5.03
C LEU A 255 -5.55 20.36 5.04
N ALA A 256 -5.96 20.96 3.93
CA ALA A 256 -7.37 21.24 3.69
C ALA A 256 -8.20 19.94 3.71
N PRO A 257 -9.50 19.97 4.10
CA PRO A 257 -10.31 18.75 4.20
C PRO A 257 -10.34 17.89 2.92
N ALA A 258 -10.33 18.52 1.73
CA ALA A 258 -10.28 17.82 0.45
C ALA A 258 -8.91 17.11 0.24
N GLN A 259 -7.83 17.77 0.60
CA GLN A 259 -6.48 17.18 0.52
C GLN A 259 -6.33 15.98 1.45
N ARG A 260 -6.91 16.10 2.65
CA ARG A 260 -6.94 14.99 3.60
C ARG A 260 -7.76 13.81 3.06
N ALA A 261 -8.94 14.06 2.50
CA ALA A 261 -9.79 13.03 1.88
C ALA A 261 -9.08 12.34 0.71
N ALA A 262 -8.30 13.10 -0.07
CA ALA A 262 -7.51 12.56 -1.18
C ALA A 262 -6.56 11.47 -0.68
N ILE A 263 -5.72 11.74 0.30
CA ILE A 263 -4.77 10.76 0.86
C ILE A 263 -5.53 9.62 1.55
N ASP A 264 -6.53 9.93 2.38
CA ASP A 264 -7.23 8.92 3.19
C ASP A 264 -7.99 7.89 2.34
N SER A 265 -8.54 8.26 1.16
CA SER A 265 -9.33 7.31 0.34
C SER A 265 -9.57 7.68 -1.11
N GLU A 266 -9.65 8.96 -1.48
CA GLU A 266 -10.12 9.33 -2.82
C GLU A 266 -9.10 8.98 -3.90
N ASN A 267 -7.80 9.15 -3.64
CA ASN A 267 -6.73 8.75 -4.56
C ASN A 267 -6.73 7.25 -4.79
N THR A 268 -7.01 6.46 -3.75
CA THR A 268 -7.14 5.01 -3.86
C THR A 268 -8.30 4.63 -4.76
N ARG A 269 -9.49 5.19 -4.52
CA ARG A 269 -10.72 4.85 -5.24
C ARG A 269 -10.83 5.50 -6.61
N GLY A 270 -10.38 6.74 -6.71
CA GLY A 270 -10.57 7.58 -7.90
C GLY A 270 -9.39 7.56 -8.86
N GLY A 271 -8.20 7.20 -8.39
CA GLY A 271 -6.97 7.16 -9.16
C GLY A 271 -6.46 5.73 -9.38
N LEU A 272 -6.04 5.08 -8.29
CA LEU A 272 -5.38 3.77 -8.36
C LEU A 272 -6.31 2.65 -8.88
N LEU A 273 -7.60 2.66 -8.53
CA LEU A 273 -8.58 1.63 -8.94
C LEU A 273 -9.34 1.94 -10.24
N ARG A 274 -9.13 3.09 -10.87
CA ARG A 274 -9.75 3.43 -12.17
C ARG A 274 -8.85 3.05 -13.32
#